data_46dbfa61d13f4d9db774fe81138d13a6
#
_entry.id   46dbfa61d13f4d9db774fe81138d13a6
#
_cell.length_a   1.000
_cell.length_b   1.000
_cell.length_c   1.000
_cell.angle_alpha   90.00
_cell.angle_beta   90.00
_cell.angle_gamma   90.00
#
_symmetry.space_group_name_H-M   'P 1'
#
loop_
_entity.id
_entity.type
_entity.pdbx_description
1 polymer ?
#
loop_
_entity_poly.entity_id
_entity_poly.type
_entity_poly.pdbx_seq_one_letter_code
_entity_poly.pdbx_strand_id
1 'polypeptide(L)'
;MRRLIFGVLLGTIVVSNGTASAFCYEEAGAMYGISPLLLWTISKGESNFNPAAVNHNTNGSFDFGLMQINSSWAPTLRRIGIPWEALADPCTNVKVGAWVLAQCVQDYGYTWTAVGCYNSRTPSKRNRYASRIARLMSREQVAFQQNRQEPKPVSTVTDSPEDSPWEAVFGHAPR
;
A
#
# COMPACT_ATOMS: atom_id res chain seq x y z
N MET A 1 -30.31 -48.87 33.05
CA MET A 1 -29.52 -48.66 31.81
C MET A 1 -29.60 -47.18 31.41
N ARG A 2 -28.54 -46.45 31.75
CA ARG A 2 -28.48 -44.98 31.50
C ARG A 2 -27.70 -44.75 30.20
N ARG A 3 -28.36 -44.27 29.15
CA ARG A 3 -27.70 -43.92 27.87
C ARG A 3 -27.11 -42.53 27.97
N LEU A 4 -25.79 -42.45 27.93
CA LEU A 4 -25.01 -41.21 27.80
C LEU A 4 -25.02 -40.81 26.32
N ILE A 5 -25.61 -39.63 26.04
CA ILE A 5 -25.57 -39.01 24.71
C ILE A 5 -24.34 -38.12 24.71
N PHE A 6 -23.32 -38.49 23.93
CA PHE A 6 -22.15 -37.64 23.66
C PHE A 6 -22.55 -36.65 22.57
N GLY A 7 -22.75 -35.38 22.94
CA GLY A 7 -22.91 -34.29 21.99
C GLY A 7 -21.55 -33.90 21.41
N VAL A 8 -21.38 -34.09 20.10
CA VAL A 8 -20.22 -33.60 19.36
C VAL A 8 -20.47 -32.12 19.05
N LEU A 9 -19.72 -31.20 19.72
CA LEU A 9 -19.70 -29.81 19.38
C LEU A 9 -18.82 -29.66 18.10
N LEU A 10 -19.46 -29.42 16.95
CA LEU A 10 -18.75 -28.95 15.74
C LEU A 10 -18.40 -27.49 15.93
N GLY A 11 -17.13 -27.22 16.29
CA GLY A 11 -16.59 -25.88 16.28
C GLY A 11 -16.41 -25.38 14.84
N THR A 12 -17.18 -24.38 14.43
CA THR A 12 -16.96 -23.68 13.16
C THR A 12 -15.68 -22.85 13.27
N ILE A 13 -14.64 -23.28 12.54
CA ILE A 13 -13.42 -22.48 12.34
C ILE A 13 -13.78 -21.33 11.39
N VAL A 14 -13.95 -20.13 11.94
CA VAL A 14 -14.05 -18.90 11.13
C VAL A 14 -12.64 -18.62 10.61
N VAL A 15 -12.36 -18.98 9.36
CA VAL A 15 -11.15 -18.56 8.65
C VAL A 15 -11.34 -17.09 8.32
N SER A 16 -10.78 -16.21 9.15
CA SER A 16 -10.63 -14.79 8.81
C SER A 16 -9.71 -14.72 7.59
N ASN A 17 -10.29 -14.50 6.40
CA ASN A 17 -9.53 -14.07 5.24
C ASN A 17 -8.94 -12.69 5.58
N GLY A 18 -7.72 -12.67 6.15
CA GLY A 18 -6.95 -11.45 6.27
C GLY A 18 -6.78 -10.89 4.87
N THR A 19 -7.53 -9.83 4.56
CA THR A 19 -7.24 -8.99 3.41
C THR A 19 -5.78 -8.58 3.53
N ALA A 20 -4.95 -8.97 2.55
CA ALA A 20 -3.58 -8.50 2.46
C ALA A 20 -3.63 -6.99 2.67
N SER A 21 -3.03 -6.53 3.75
CA SER A 21 -3.06 -5.12 4.16
C SER A 21 -2.56 -4.31 2.97
N ALA A 22 -3.45 -3.56 2.32
CA ALA A 22 -3.04 -2.50 1.44
C ALA A 22 -2.15 -1.61 2.32
N PHE A 23 -0.86 -1.46 1.95
CA PHE A 23 0.18 -0.84 2.79
C PHE A 23 -0.08 0.65 3.10
N CYS A 24 -1.28 1.01 3.53
CA CYS A 24 -1.70 2.36 3.95
C CYS A 24 -1.42 3.48 2.94
N TYR A 25 -1.37 3.18 1.64
CA TYR A 25 -1.08 4.19 0.61
C TYR A 25 -2.16 5.26 0.55
N GLU A 26 -3.43 4.89 0.69
CA GLU A 26 -4.57 5.81 0.72
C GLU A 26 -4.49 6.75 1.92
N GLU A 27 -4.22 6.21 3.09
CA GLU A 27 -4.08 6.98 4.33
C GLU A 27 -2.87 7.92 4.25
N ALA A 28 -1.69 7.41 3.86
CA ALA A 28 -0.48 8.21 3.71
C ALA A 28 -0.65 9.29 2.63
N GLY A 29 -1.33 8.95 1.53
CA GLY A 29 -1.66 9.90 0.47
C GLY A 29 -2.56 11.04 0.95
N ALA A 30 -3.60 10.71 1.70
CA ALA A 30 -4.52 11.69 2.28
C ALA A 30 -3.82 12.63 3.28
N MET A 31 -2.90 12.11 4.11
CA MET A 31 -2.13 12.90 5.10
C MET A 31 -1.29 14.00 4.46
N TYR A 32 -0.75 13.78 3.26
CA TYR A 32 0.23 14.68 2.63
C TYR A 32 -0.20 15.22 1.27
N GLY A 33 -1.43 14.95 0.82
CA GLY A 33 -1.93 15.38 -0.48
C GLY A 33 -1.19 14.72 -1.65
N ILE A 34 -0.72 13.49 -1.48
CA ILE A 34 0.04 12.74 -2.49
C ILE A 34 -0.81 11.60 -3.04
N SER A 35 -0.74 11.38 -4.37
CA SER A 35 -1.45 10.25 -5.00
C SER A 35 -1.04 8.91 -4.38
N PRO A 36 -1.99 8.09 -3.89
CA PRO A 36 -1.70 6.73 -3.41
C PRO A 36 -1.00 5.88 -4.47
N LEU A 37 -1.40 6.01 -5.74
CA LEU A 37 -0.75 5.32 -6.87
C LEU A 37 0.72 5.74 -7.01
N LEU A 38 1.07 7.00 -6.77
CA LEU A 38 2.47 7.44 -6.80
C LEU A 38 3.28 6.81 -5.68
N LEU A 39 2.76 6.77 -4.44
CA LEU A 39 3.41 6.12 -3.31
C LEU A 39 3.60 4.62 -3.55
N TRP A 40 2.58 3.95 -4.07
CA TRP A 40 2.64 2.55 -4.48
C TRP A 40 3.71 2.31 -5.54
N THR A 41 3.76 3.18 -6.58
CA THR A 41 4.75 3.09 -7.65
C THR A 41 6.18 3.30 -7.14
N ILE A 42 6.37 4.23 -6.21
CA ILE A 42 7.66 4.44 -5.54
C ILE A 42 8.05 3.18 -4.77
N SER A 43 7.18 2.61 -3.93
CA SER A 43 7.46 1.37 -3.19
C SER A 43 7.85 0.22 -4.11
N LYS A 44 7.16 0.08 -5.25
CA LYS A 44 7.52 -0.90 -6.28
C LYS A 44 8.91 -0.63 -6.84
N GLY A 45 9.21 0.62 -7.16
CA GLY A 45 10.51 1.03 -7.68
C GLY A 45 11.66 0.91 -6.69
N GLU A 46 11.42 1.11 -5.40
CA GLU A 46 12.43 1.10 -4.35
C GLU A 46 12.80 -0.30 -3.86
N SER A 47 11.80 -1.11 -3.54
CA SER A 47 12.00 -2.40 -2.88
C SER A 47 11.29 -3.57 -3.55
N ASN A 48 10.52 -3.33 -4.62
CA ASN A 48 9.57 -4.29 -5.16
C ASN A 48 8.62 -4.84 -4.06
N PHE A 49 8.16 -3.93 -3.20
CA PHE A 49 7.27 -4.21 -2.05
C PHE A 49 7.89 -5.08 -0.94
N ASN A 50 9.22 -5.16 -0.85
CA ASN A 50 9.87 -5.88 0.24
C ASN A 50 9.97 -4.98 1.49
N PRO A 51 9.20 -5.23 2.57
CA PRO A 51 9.23 -4.40 3.78
C PRO A 51 10.53 -4.54 4.58
N ALA A 52 11.29 -5.61 4.35
CA ALA A 52 12.58 -5.88 5.02
C ALA A 52 13.79 -5.51 4.15
N ALA A 53 13.58 -4.81 3.02
CA ALA A 53 14.68 -4.44 2.14
C ALA A 53 15.68 -3.51 2.84
N VAL A 54 16.97 -3.83 2.69
CA VAL A 54 18.09 -2.99 3.18
C VAL A 54 19.10 -2.82 2.07
N ASN A 55 19.45 -1.57 1.74
CA ASN A 55 20.51 -1.24 0.80
C ASN A 55 21.56 -0.37 1.46
N HIS A 56 22.83 -0.78 1.39
CA HIS A 56 23.95 -0.03 1.94
C HIS A 56 24.52 0.93 0.90
N ASN A 57 24.74 2.19 1.31
CA ASN A 57 25.30 3.22 0.47
C ASN A 57 26.80 3.37 0.71
N THR A 58 27.54 3.87 -0.30
CA THR A 58 28.99 4.06 -0.23
C THR A 58 29.45 5.09 0.80
N ASN A 59 28.55 5.96 1.25
CA ASN A 59 28.80 6.99 2.26
C ASN A 59 28.54 6.50 3.71
N GLY A 60 28.30 5.20 3.90
CA GLY A 60 28.03 4.58 5.20
C GLY A 60 26.58 4.69 5.67
N SER A 61 25.70 5.40 4.93
CA SER A 61 24.25 5.36 5.20
C SER A 61 23.64 4.06 4.61
N PHE A 62 22.42 3.76 5.01
CA PHE A 62 21.63 2.68 4.42
C PHE A 62 20.19 3.12 4.24
N ASP A 63 19.47 2.44 3.33
CA ASP A 63 18.07 2.66 3.05
C ASP A 63 17.27 1.44 3.53
N PHE A 64 16.08 1.68 4.12
CA PHE A 64 15.32 0.62 4.79
C PHE A 64 13.83 0.61 4.38
N GLY A 65 13.33 -0.59 4.18
CA GLY A 65 11.92 -0.91 4.07
C GLY A 65 11.31 -0.65 2.69
N LEU A 66 9.98 -0.64 2.64
CA LEU A 66 9.19 -0.50 1.41
C LEU A 66 9.58 0.71 0.57
N MET A 67 9.72 1.85 1.23
CA MET A 67 10.00 3.15 0.60
C MET A 67 11.48 3.51 0.64
N GLN A 68 12.36 2.60 1.10
CA GLN A 68 13.82 2.79 1.20
C GLN A 68 14.19 4.12 1.89
N ILE A 69 13.72 4.24 3.14
CA ILE A 69 14.01 5.43 3.95
C ILE A 69 15.49 5.45 4.34
N ASN A 70 16.20 6.52 3.97
CA ASN A 70 17.62 6.64 4.27
C ASN A 70 17.87 6.88 5.76
N SER A 71 18.88 6.22 6.32
CA SER A 71 19.25 6.31 7.74
C SER A 71 19.64 7.72 8.20
N SER A 72 19.99 8.62 7.29
CA SER A 72 20.22 10.02 7.60
C SER A 72 18.99 10.75 8.15
N TRP A 73 17.79 10.21 7.94
CA TRP A 73 16.56 10.75 8.52
C TRP A 73 16.37 10.37 10.01
N ALA A 74 17.10 9.39 10.55
CA ALA A 74 16.90 8.89 11.91
C ALA A 74 16.93 9.98 12.99
N PRO A 75 17.85 10.98 12.98
CA PRO A 75 17.82 12.06 13.98
C PRO A 75 16.56 12.93 13.89
N THR A 76 16.07 13.18 12.66
CA THR A 76 14.85 13.98 12.44
C THR A 76 13.61 13.23 12.86
N LEU A 77 13.49 11.95 12.50
CA LEU A 77 12.37 11.09 12.90
C LEU A 77 12.27 10.97 14.41
N ARG A 78 13.40 10.80 15.10
CA ARG A 78 13.43 10.75 16.58
C ARG A 78 12.90 12.05 17.18
N ARG A 79 13.27 13.22 16.64
CA ARG A 79 12.78 14.52 17.14
C ARG A 79 11.28 14.70 17.02
N ILE A 80 10.65 14.04 16.03
CA ILE A 80 9.18 14.08 15.82
C ILE A 80 8.46 12.87 16.42
N GLY A 81 9.15 12.09 17.29
CA GLY A 81 8.56 10.99 18.04
C GLY A 81 8.44 9.66 17.29
N ILE A 82 9.12 9.51 16.14
CA ILE A 82 9.15 8.27 15.35
C ILE A 82 10.51 7.58 15.58
N PRO A 83 10.57 6.50 16.39
CA PRO A 83 11.80 5.73 16.56
C PRO A 83 12.12 4.99 15.25
N TRP A 84 13.41 4.79 14.97
CA TRP A 84 13.86 4.14 13.72
C TRP A 84 13.26 2.74 13.53
N GLU A 85 13.13 2.01 14.62
CA GLU A 85 12.59 0.65 14.65
C GLU A 85 11.13 0.58 14.20
N ALA A 86 10.37 1.67 14.34
CA ALA A 86 9.00 1.76 13.86
C ALA A 86 8.88 1.66 12.34
N LEU A 87 9.97 1.91 11.59
CA LEU A 87 10.00 1.74 10.14
C LEU A 87 9.90 0.27 9.69
N ALA A 88 10.06 -0.69 10.60
CA ALA A 88 9.81 -2.11 10.33
C ALA A 88 8.32 -2.40 10.09
N ASP A 89 7.42 -1.56 10.63
CA ASP A 89 6.02 -1.60 10.25
C ASP A 89 5.82 -1.01 8.85
N PRO A 90 5.26 -1.78 7.90
CA PRO A 90 5.09 -1.33 6.51
C PRO A 90 4.26 -0.06 6.38
N CYS A 91 3.21 0.10 7.20
CA CYS A 91 2.35 1.28 7.17
C CYS A 91 3.11 2.53 7.62
N THR A 92 3.88 2.43 8.72
CA THR A 92 4.75 3.51 9.20
C THR A 92 5.81 3.87 8.16
N ASN A 93 6.41 2.88 7.49
CA ASN A 93 7.41 3.10 6.45
C ASN A 93 6.82 3.90 5.28
N VAL A 94 5.61 3.54 4.81
CA VAL A 94 4.91 4.28 3.75
C VAL A 94 4.55 5.71 4.18
N LYS A 95 4.06 5.91 5.41
CA LYS A 95 3.74 7.25 5.93
C LYS A 95 4.98 8.13 6.03
N VAL A 96 6.10 7.58 6.47
CA VAL A 96 7.39 8.31 6.52
C VAL A 96 7.90 8.59 5.11
N GLY A 97 7.79 7.65 4.17
CA GLY A 97 8.12 7.88 2.76
C GLY A 97 7.29 8.99 2.14
N ALA A 98 5.98 9.01 2.39
CA ALA A 98 5.10 10.10 1.95
C ALA A 98 5.49 11.45 2.57
N TRP A 99 5.84 11.48 3.85
CA TRP A 99 6.35 12.67 4.52
C TRP A 99 7.67 13.16 3.89
N VAL A 100 8.62 12.28 3.58
CA VAL A 100 9.87 12.65 2.88
C VAL A 100 9.57 13.23 1.50
N LEU A 101 8.65 12.63 0.74
CA LEU A 101 8.24 13.15 -0.56
C LEU A 101 7.55 14.52 -0.42
N ALA A 102 6.75 14.72 0.63
CA ALA A 102 6.10 16.00 0.89
C ALA A 102 7.11 17.15 1.11
N GLN A 103 8.27 16.89 1.73
CA GLN A 103 9.34 17.91 1.83
C GLN A 103 9.82 18.34 0.44
N CYS A 104 9.96 17.39 -0.50
CA CYS A 104 10.30 17.70 -1.89
C CYS A 104 9.19 18.45 -2.62
N VAL A 105 7.92 18.13 -2.33
CA VAL A 105 6.76 18.84 -2.89
C VAL A 105 6.70 20.28 -2.39
N GLN A 106 7.07 20.55 -1.15
CA GLN A 106 7.19 21.91 -0.64
C GLN A 106 8.24 22.74 -1.39
N ASP A 107 9.38 22.13 -1.75
CA ASP A 107 10.49 22.81 -2.43
C ASP A 107 10.24 23.00 -3.94
N TYR A 108 9.58 22.05 -4.61
CA TYR A 108 9.49 21.99 -6.07
C TYR A 108 8.06 21.97 -6.62
N GLY A 109 7.04 22.13 -5.75
CA GLY A 109 5.65 21.92 -6.12
C GLY A 109 5.33 20.45 -6.43
N TYR A 110 4.08 20.15 -6.77
CA TYR A 110 3.66 18.79 -7.15
C TYR A 110 4.10 18.46 -8.59
N THR A 111 5.38 18.19 -8.76
CA THR A 111 6.04 18.00 -10.06
C THR A 111 6.92 16.75 -10.10
N TRP A 112 7.31 16.32 -11.28
CA TRP A 112 8.30 15.25 -11.45
C TRP A 112 9.67 15.61 -10.87
N THR A 113 9.98 16.91 -10.74
CA THR A 113 11.17 17.38 -10.02
C THR A 113 11.12 17.03 -8.54
N ALA A 114 9.95 17.18 -7.89
CA ALA A 114 9.74 16.74 -6.52
C ALA A 114 9.85 15.22 -6.37
N VAL A 115 9.27 14.44 -7.29
CA VAL A 115 9.42 12.98 -7.30
C VAL A 115 10.90 12.60 -7.41
N GLY A 116 11.64 13.23 -8.29
CA GLY A 116 13.09 13.00 -8.44
C GLY A 116 13.90 13.39 -7.20
N CYS A 117 13.51 14.46 -6.53
CA CYS A 117 14.12 14.95 -5.29
C CYS A 117 14.04 13.93 -4.16
N TYR A 118 13.01 13.10 -4.12
CA TYR A 118 12.88 11.98 -3.17
C TYR A 118 14.16 11.13 -3.10
N ASN A 119 14.73 10.80 -4.26
CA ASN A 119 15.97 10.03 -4.34
C ASN A 119 17.22 10.92 -4.22
N SER A 120 17.23 12.11 -4.83
CA SER A 120 18.41 12.97 -4.81
C SER A 120 18.09 14.40 -5.23
N ARG A 121 18.72 15.37 -4.55
CA ARG A 121 18.68 16.78 -4.97
C ARG A 121 19.62 17.09 -6.15
N THR A 122 20.57 16.20 -6.46
CA THR A 122 21.49 16.36 -7.61
C THR A 122 20.73 16.25 -8.92
N PRO A 123 20.75 17.25 -9.82
CA PRO A 123 19.88 17.29 -11.00
C PRO A 123 19.93 16.04 -11.89
N SER A 124 21.12 15.50 -12.17
CA SER A 124 21.26 14.30 -13.01
C SER A 124 20.65 13.04 -12.39
N LYS A 125 20.86 12.83 -11.08
CA LYS A 125 20.27 11.69 -10.34
C LYS A 125 18.76 11.87 -10.20
N ARG A 126 18.34 13.07 -9.82
CA ARG A 126 16.93 13.48 -9.69
C ARG A 126 16.14 13.18 -10.95
N ASN A 127 16.61 13.68 -12.10
CA ASN A 127 15.90 13.53 -13.37
C ASN A 127 15.84 12.06 -13.83
N ARG A 128 16.92 11.30 -13.63
CA ARG A 128 16.94 9.86 -13.93
C ARG A 128 15.91 9.09 -13.08
N TYR A 129 15.85 9.39 -11.81
CA TYR A 129 14.87 8.79 -10.89
C TYR A 129 13.44 9.13 -11.29
N ALA A 130 13.13 10.42 -11.49
CA ALA A 130 11.82 10.89 -11.93
C ALA A 130 11.35 10.17 -13.21
N SER A 131 12.23 10.05 -14.22
CA SER A 131 11.94 9.33 -15.45
C SER A 131 11.70 7.84 -15.23
N ARG A 132 12.42 7.21 -14.28
CA ARG A 132 12.21 5.80 -13.92
C ARG A 132 10.82 5.59 -13.31
N ILE A 133 10.44 6.42 -12.33
CA ILE A 133 9.14 6.31 -11.66
C ILE A 133 8.00 6.64 -12.63
N ALA A 134 8.14 7.66 -13.48
CA ALA A 134 7.13 8.00 -14.49
C ALA A 134 6.86 6.83 -15.44
N ARG A 135 7.90 6.19 -15.97
CA ARG A 135 7.74 5.01 -16.84
C ARG A 135 7.11 3.83 -16.11
N LEU A 136 7.47 3.60 -14.84
CA LEU A 136 6.87 2.54 -14.05
C LEU A 136 5.38 2.81 -13.82
N MET A 137 5.02 4.03 -13.42
CA MET A 137 3.64 4.44 -13.19
C MET A 137 2.77 4.29 -14.44
N SER A 138 3.29 4.68 -15.63
CA SER A 138 2.55 4.52 -16.90
C SER A 138 2.29 3.04 -17.23
N ARG A 139 3.24 2.15 -17.00
CA ARG A 139 3.06 0.70 -17.22
C ARG A 139 1.98 0.11 -16.31
N GLU A 140 1.97 0.51 -15.04
CA GLU A 140 0.99 0.00 -14.08
C GLU A 140 -0.42 0.52 -14.40
N GLN A 141 -0.56 1.77 -14.84
CA GLN A 141 -1.84 2.32 -15.29
C GLN A 141 -2.40 1.56 -16.50
N VAL A 142 -1.55 1.25 -17.48
CA VAL A 142 -1.96 0.46 -18.65
C VAL A 142 -2.40 -0.95 -18.24
N ALA A 143 -1.61 -1.64 -17.40
CA ALA A 143 -1.94 -2.98 -16.92
C ALA A 143 -3.27 -2.99 -16.14
N PHE A 144 -3.51 -1.98 -15.30
CA PHE A 144 -4.77 -1.83 -14.56
C PHE A 144 -5.97 -1.61 -15.50
N GLN A 145 -5.81 -0.80 -16.56
CA GLN A 145 -6.88 -0.56 -17.55
C GLN A 145 -7.19 -1.80 -18.38
N GLN A 146 -6.17 -2.56 -18.79
CA GLN A 146 -6.35 -3.81 -19.53
C GLN A 146 -7.10 -4.86 -18.71
N ASN A 147 -6.75 -5.03 -17.41
CA ASN A 147 -7.46 -5.94 -16.51
C ASN A 147 -8.94 -5.57 -16.28
N ARG A 148 -9.28 -4.28 -16.43
CA ARG A 148 -10.68 -3.83 -16.34
C ARG A 148 -11.47 -4.06 -17.63
N GLN A 149 -10.80 -4.18 -18.76
CA GLN A 149 -11.43 -4.38 -20.07
C GLN A 149 -11.66 -5.85 -20.42
N GLU A 150 -10.96 -6.78 -19.76
CA GLU A 150 -11.29 -8.20 -19.83
C GLU A 150 -12.33 -8.52 -18.74
N PRO A 151 -13.65 -8.63 -19.10
CA PRO A 151 -14.61 -9.17 -18.14
C PRO A 151 -14.18 -10.61 -17.85
N LYS A 152 -13.80 -10.91 -16.61
CA LYS A 152 -13.69 -12.30 -16.18
C LYS A 152 -15.01 -12.97 -16.54
N PRO A 153 -15.01 -14.15 -17.21
CA PRO A 153 -16.23 -14.89 -17.41
C PRO A 153 -16.85 -15.10 -16.03
N VAL A 154 -17.98 -14.45 -15.81
CA VAL A 154 -18.82 -14.72 -14.65
C VAL A 154 -19.21 -16.17 -14.79
N SER A 155 -18.66 -17.02 -13.90
CA SER A 155 -19.22 -18.36 -13.71
C SER A 155 -20.69 -18.11 -13.40
N THR A 156 -21.56 -18.47 -14.33
CA THR A 156 -23.00 -18.45 -14.11
C THR A 156 -23.30 -19.48 -13.04
N VAL A 157 -23.22 -19.05 -11.78
CA VAL A 157 -23.98 -19.69 -10.72
C VAL A 157 -25.41 -19.33 -11.05
N THR A 158 -26.16 -20.31 -11.50
CA THR A 158 -27.62 -20.24 -11.62
C THR A 158 -28.17 -20.23 -10.19
N ASP A 159 -28.12 -19.07 -9.53
CA ASP A 159 -28.92 -18.82 -8.34
C ASP A 159 -30.32 -18.48 -8.83
N SER A 160 -31.26 -19.36 -8.48
CA SER A 160 -32.69 -19.10 -8.60
C SER A 160 -33.03 -17.84 -7.78
N PRO A 161 -33.92 -16.95 -8.27
CA PRO A 161 -34.27 -15.70 -7.60
C PRO A 161 -34.93 -15.82 -6.22
N GLU A 162 -35.17 -17.04 -5.72
CA GLU A 162 -35.97 -17.27 -4.53
C GLU A 162 -35.19 -17.36 -3.20
N ASP A 163 -33.87 -17.37 -3.20
CA ASP A 163 -33.07 -17.53 -1.97
C ASP A 163 -32.13 -16.35 -1.67
N SER A 164 -32.61 -15.11 -1.83
CA SER A 164 -31.84 -13.96 -1.40
C SER A 164 -31.94 -13.75 0.12
N PRO A 165 -30.86 -13.87 0.88
CA PRO A 165 -30.87 -13.73 2.35
C PRO A 165 -31.34 -12.34 2.86
N TRP A 166 -31.40 -11.34 1.98
CA TRP A 166 -31.77 -9.96 2.33
C TRP A 166 -33.28 -9.77 2.44
N GLU A 167 -34.10 -10.50 1.71
CA GLU A 167 -35.56 -10.37 1.75
C GLU A 167 -36.14 -10.79 3.11
N ALA A 168 -35.49 -11.73 3.78
CA ALA A 168 -35.86 -12.16 5.13
C ALA A 168 -35.58 -11.10 6.21
N VAL A 169 -34.66 -10.14 5.94
CA VAL A 169 -34.19 -9.15 6.93
C VAL A 169 -34.86 -7.77 6.76
N PHE A 170 -35.20 -7.36 5.54
CA PHE A 170 -35.62 -5.96 5.28
C PHE A 170 -37.07 -5.78 4.78
N GLY A 171 -37.81 -6.85 4.54
CA GLY A 171 -39.20 -6.74 4.08
C GLY A 171 -39.36 -5.88 2.82
N HIS A 172 -40.39 -6.11 2.03
CA HIS A 172 -40.68 -5.30 0.85
C HIS A 172 -40.88 -3.84 1.22
N ALA A 173 -40.07 -2.93 0.64
CA ALA A 173 -40.30 -1.50 0.74
C ALA A 173 -41.66 -1.17 0.06
N PRO A 174 -42.56 -0.38 0.70
CA PRO A 174 -43.82 0.04 0.07
C PRO A 174 -43.52 0.96 -1.12
N ARG A 175 -44.24 0.72 -2.22
CA ARG A 175 -44.23 1.55 -3.44
C ARG A 175 -44.77 2.95 -3.21
#